data_cf33578a925638368dc847c12714638e
#
_entry.id   cf33578a925638368dc847c12714638e
#
_cell.length_a   1.000
_cell.length_b   1.000
_cell.length_c   1.000
_cell.angle_alpha   90.00
_cell.angle_beta   90.00
_cell.angle_gamma   90.00
#
_symmetry.space_group_name_H-M   'P 1'
#
loop_
_entity.id
_entity.type
_entity.pdbx_description
1 polymer ?
#
loop_
_entity_poly.entity_id
_entity_poly.type
_entity_poly.pdbx_seq_one_letter_code
_entity_poly.pdbx_strand_id
1 'polypeptide(L)'
;SQYVVLAAWIGTALYLDWQKALLYVIIPGQVGLFTVLIFNYVQHIHADEESEYNHSRNIVGFWLNAMLFNNGYHTIHHMKPYLHWSELPAAHAEIAQHIHPSLNEKSFWGYMFRVYVLGLFDSRYRTDDMRAARMASEAVAAK
;
A
#
# COMPACT_ATOMS: atom_id res chain seq x y z
N SER A 1 23.92 -15.54 -8.30
CA SER A 1 22.80 -14.98 -7.52
C SER A 1 22.52 -13.57 -8.00
N GLN A 2 21.25 -13.14 -8.01
CA GLN A 2 20.80 -11.81 -8.48
C GLN A 2 21.56 -10.65 -7.80
N TYR A 3 21.95 -10.80 -6.53
CA TYR A 3 22.73 -9.80 -5.81
C TYR A 3 24.13 -9.57 -6.38
N VAL A 4 24.78 -10.62 -6.91
CA VAL A 4 26.09 -10.51 -7.56
C VAL A 4 25.96 -9.72 -8.86
N VAL A 5 24.92 -9.99 -9.64
CA VAL A 5 24.64 -9.26 -10.90
C VAL A 5 24.35 -7.80 -10.60
N LEU A 6 23.50 -7.51 -9.60
CA LEU A 6 23.18 -6.15 -9.20
C LEU A 6 24.42 -5.39 -8.71
N ALA A 7 25.23 -6.02 -7.86
CA ALA A 7 26.47 -5.42 -7.34
C ALA A 7 27.48 -5.14 -8.47
N ALA A 8 27.64 -6.07 -9.42
CA ALA A 8 28.49 -5.91 -10.58
C ALA A 8 28.01 -4.75 -11.47
N TRP A 9 26.71 -4.66 -11.70
CA TRP A 9 26.11 -3.59 -12.51
C TRP A 9 26.28 -2.23 -11.88
N ILE A 10 25.95 -2.09 -10.58
CA ILE A 10 26.14 -0.82 -9.84
C ILE A 10 27.63 -0.45 -9.77
N GLY A 11 28.51 -1.42 -9.46
CA GLY A 11 29.94 -1.21 -9.39
C GLY A 11 30.53 -0.74 -10.74
N THR A 12 30.08 -1.33 -11.84
CA THR A 12 30.48 -0.91 -13.19
C THR A 12 30.01 0.53 -13.48
N ALA A 13 28.75 0.86 -13.17
CA ALA A 13 28.22 2.20 -13.37
C ALA A 13 29.01 3.24 -12.56
N LEU A 14 29.31 2.98 -11.31
CA LEU A 14 30.11 3.82 -10.43
C LEU A 14 31.56 3.99 -10.94
N TYR A 15 32.15 2.93 -11.47
CA TYR A 15 33.51 2.96 -12.02
C TYR A 15 33.59 3.82 -13.29
N LEU A 16 32.58 3.72 -14.16
CA LEU A 16 32.54 4.49 -15.42
C LEU A 16 32.29 5.99 -15.20
N ASP A 17 31.30 6.33 -14.41
CA ASP A 17 30.96 7.72 -14.08
C ASP A 17 30.11 7.74 -12.80
N TRP A 18 30.75 7.96 -11.66
CA TRP A 18 30.07 7.90 -10.36
C TRP A 18 28.96 8.95 -10.20
N GLN A 19 29.11 10.13 -10.81
CA GLN A 19 28.11 11.20 -10.74
C GLN A 19 26.83 10.81 -11.49
N LYS A 20 27.00 10.30 -12.72
CA LYS A 20 25.86 9.79 -13.49
C LYS A 20 25.26 8.53 -12.88
N ALA A 21 26.08 7.61 -12.36
CA ALA A 21 25.60 6.44 -11.65
C ALA A 21 24.74 6.82 -10.43
N LEU A 22 25.16 7.82 -9.66
CA LEU A 22 24.39 8.32 -8.53
C LEU A 22 23.06 8.94 -8.99
N LEU A 23 23.10 9.84 -9.98
CA LEU A 23 21.91 10.58 -10.43
C LEU A 23 20.89 9.72 -11.19
N TYR A 24 21.34 8.79 -12.03
CA TYR A 24 20.47 8.09 -12.98
C TYR A 24 20.22 6.62 -12.61
N VAL A 25 20.97 6.06 -11.66
CA VAL A 25 20.84 4.66 -11.25
C VAL A 25 20.48 4.57 -9.78
N ILE A 26 21.32 5.07 -8.90
CA ILE A 26 21.18 4.85 -7.45
C ILE A 26 20.01 5.65 -6.89
N ILE A 27 19.98 6.97 -7.09
CA ILE A 27 18.92 7.83 -6.54
C ILE A 27 17.53 7.40 -7.08
N PRO A 28 17.31 7.28 -8.40
CA PRO A 28 16.01 6.83 -8.90
C PRO A 28 15.62 5.44 -8.41
N GLY A 29 16.59 4.51 -8.32
CA GLY A 29 16.37 3.17 -7.78
C GLY A 29 15.93 3.19 -6.31
N GLN A 30 16.57 4.01 -5.48
CA GLN A 30 16.19 4.17 -4.06
C GLN A 30 14.82 4.85 -3.93
N VAL A 31 14.55 5.90 -4.68
CA VAL A 31 13.24 6.59 -4.69
C VAL A 31 12.14 5.61 -5.11
N GLY A 32 12.35 4.82 -6.17
CA GLY A 32 11.40 3.80 -6.61
C GLY A 32 11.13 2.75 -5.55
N LEU A 33 12.19 2.18 -4.96
CA LEU A 33 12.08 1.19 -3.88
C LEU A 33 11.32 1.77 -2.68
N PHE A 34 11.67 2.97 -2.25
CA PHE A 34 11.04 3.62 -1.09
C PHE A 34 9.56 3.90 -1.35
N THR A 35 9.22 4.32 -2.57
CA THR A 35 7.82 4.55 -3.00
C THR A 35 7.00 3.27 -2.90
N VAL A 36 7.53 2.15 -3.42
CA VAL A 36 6.85 0.85 -3.35
C VAL A 36 6.66 0.39 -1.90
N LEU A 37 7.69 0.55 -1.05
CA LEU A 37 7.63 0.16 0.36
C LEU A 37 6.60 1.00 1.13
N ILE A 38 6.57 2.33 0.94
CA ILE A 38 5.57 3.20 1.58
C ILE A 38 4.16 2.84 1.11
N PHE A 39 3.99 2.63 -0.19
CA PHE A 39 2.68 2.29 -0.74
C PHE A 39 2.17 0.97 -0.15
N ASN A 40 3.01 -0.07 -0.14
CA ASN A 40 2.70 -1.36 0.46
C ASN A 40 2.39 -1.22 1.97
N TYR A 41 3.22 -0.49 2.71
CA TYR A 41 2.99 -0.22 4.13
C TYR A 41 1.61 0.42 4.39
N VAL A 42 1.26 1.45 3.63
CA VAL A 42 -0.03 2.15 3.76
C VAL A 42 -1.21 1.23 3.46
N GLN A 43 -1.04 0.30 2.53
CA GLN A 43 -2.09 -0.67 2.20
C GLN A 43 -2.33 -1.73 3.29
N HIS A 44 -1.35 -1.98 4.16
CA HIS A 44 -1.47 -3.01 5.20
C HIS A 44 -1.57 -2.47 6.63
N ILE A 45 -1.08 -1.24 6.88
CA ILE A 45 -1.14 -0.69 8.25
C ILE A 45 -2.57 -0.50 8.74
N HIS A 46 -2.84 -0.89 9.99
CA HIS A 46 -4.14 -0.87 10.66
C HIS A 46 -5.23 -1.71 9.98
N ALA A 47 -4.87 -2.56 9.03
CA ALA A 47 -5.72 -3.62 8.52
C ALA A 47 -5.66 -4.85 9.46
N ASP A 48 -6.50 -5.85 9.19
CA ASP A 48 -6.51 -7.11 9.95
C ASP A 48 -6.21 -8.26 8.99
N GLU A 49 -5.00 -8.76 9.01
CA GLU A 49 -4.54 -9.84 8.13
C GLU A 49 -5.34 -11.15 8.25
N GLU A 50 -6.06 -11.35 9.35
CA GLU A 50 -6.92 -12.53 9.55
C GLU A 50 -8.35 -12.32 9.02
N SER A 51 -8.71 -11.09 8.64
CA SER A 51 -10.03 -10.79 8.09
C SER A 51 -10.11 -11.11 6.61
N GLU A 52 -11.20 -11.70 6.16
CA GLU A 52 -11.45 -11.99 4.75
C GLU A 52 -11.50 -10.73 3.88
N TYR A 53 -12.10 -9.64 4.38
CA TYR A 53 -12.34 -8.40 3.60
C TYR A 53 -11.57 -7.19 4.10
N ASN A 54 -11.07 -7.22 5.35
CA ASN A 54 -10.42 -6.08 5.99
C ASN A 54 -8.91 -6.26 6.17
N HIS A 55 -8.29 -7.17 5.39
CA HIS A 55 -6.87 -7.48 5.46
C HIS A 55 -5.97 -6.45 4.77
N SER A 56 -6.57 -5.49 4.05
CA SER A 56 -5.81 -4.43 3.38
C SER A 56 -6.67 -3.19 3.13
N ARG A 57 -5.99 -2.03 2.98
CA ARG A 57 -6.60 -0.77 2.60
C ARG A 57 -6.59 -0.61 1.10
N ASN A 58 -7.69 -0.09 0.56
CA ASN A 58 -7.85 0.24 -0.84
C ASN A 58 -7.72 1.75 -1.06
N ILE A 59 -7.09 2.14 -2.15
CA ILE A 59 -7.06 3.51 -2.64
C ILE A 59 -7.88 3.54 -3.94
N VAL A 60 -9.15 3.87 -3.84
CA VAL A 60 -10.09 3.73 -4.96
C VAL A 60 -10.14 4.95 -5.90
N GLY A 61 -9.31 5.97 -5.66
CA GLY A 61 -9.29 7.19 -6.47
C GLY A 61 -8.73 6.96 -7.87
N PHE A 62 -9.28 7.68 -8.85
CA PHE A 62 -8.96 7.53 -10.27
C PHE A 62 -7.48 7.72 -10.60
N TRP A 63 -6.86 8.83 -10.16
CA TRP A 63 -5.51 9.21 -10.59
C TRP A 63 -4.45 8.19 -10.21
N LEU A 64 -4.49 7.69 -8.98
CA LEU A 64 -3.53 6.68 -8.54
C LEU A 64 -3.74 5.37 -9.30
N ASN A 65 -4.98 4.94 -9.49
CA ASN A 65 -5.30 3.71 -10.20
C ASN A 65 -4.96 3.78 -11.68
N ALA A 66 -5.13 4.93 -12.32
CA ALA A 66 -4.69 5.15 -13.70
C ALA A 66 -3.16 5.04 -13.85
N MET A 67 -2.39 5.54 -12.87
CA MET A 67 -0.93 5.48 -12.89
C MET A 67 -0.37 4.10 -12.49
N LEU A 68 -1.05 3.38 -11.59
CA LEU A 68 -0.57 2.12 -11.01
C LEU A 68 -1.39 0.90 -11.44
N PHE A 69 -2.00 0.94 -12.63
CA PHE A 69 -2.72 -0.20 -13.18
C PHE A 69 -3.72 -0.82 -12.19
N ASN A 70 -4.55 0.02 -11.57
CA ASN A 70 -5.55 -0.37 -10.59
C ASN A 70 -5.02 -1.09 -9.33
N ASN A 71 -3.73 -0.98 -9.02
CA ASN A 71 -3.13 -1.58 -7.81
C ASN A 71 -3.67 -0.97 -6.49
N GLY A 72 -4.43 0.11 -6.58
CA GLY A 72 -5.15 0.67 -5.44
C GLY A 72 -6.31 -0.21 -4.93
N TYR A 73 -6.85 -1.11 -5.74
CA TYR A 73 -7.87 -2.09 -5.33
C TYR A 73 -7.24 -3.32 -4.67
N HIS A 74 -6.55 -3.10 -3.56
CA HIS A 74 -5.58 -4.02 -3.00
C HIS A 74 -6.20 -5.26 -2.36
N THR A 75 -7.38 -5.12 -1.72
CA THR A 75 -8.11 -6.26 -1.14
C THR A 75 -8.44 -7.30 -2.21
N ILE A 76 -9.03 -6.88 -3.33
CA ILE A 76 -9.37 -7.81 -4.41
C ILE A 76 -8.13 -8.34 -5.13
N HIS A 77 -7.04 -7.57 -5.20
CA HIS A 77 -5.76 -8.03 -5.72
C HIS A 77 -5.21 -9.21 -4.89
N HIS A 78 -5.30 -9.17 -3.56
CA HIS A 78 -4.92 -10.29 -2.70
C HIS A 78 -5.86 -11.49 -2.83
N MET A 79 -7.18 -11.26 -2.89
CA MET A 79 -8.17 -12.32 -3.02
C MET A 79 -8.10 -13.04 -4.37
N LYS A 80 -7.81 -12.31 -5.46
CA LYS A 80 -7.75 -12.81 -6.83
C LYS A 80 -6.46 -12.37 -7.53
N PRO A 81 -5.27 -12.88 -7.13
CA PRO A 81 -3.97 -12.39 -7.60
C PRO A 81 -3.70 -12.60 -9.09
N TYR A 82 -4.46 -13.47 -9.74
CA TYR A 82 -4.35 -13.74 -11.19
C TYR A 82 -5.33 -12.93 -12.03
N LEU A 83 -6.19 -12.10 -11.40
CA LEU A 83 -7.14 -11.28 -12.11
C LEU A 83 -6.41 -10.17 -12.88
N HIS A 84 -6.79 -9.94 -14.12
CA HIS A 84 -6.19 -8.88 -14.91
C HIS A 84 -6.48 -7.52 -14.28
N TRP A 85 -5.53 -6.63 -14.28
CA TRP A 85 -5.62 -5.32 -13.59
C TRP A 85 -6.84 -4.49 -14.02
N SER A 86 -7.30 -4.60 -15.29
CA SER A 86 -8.46 -3.88 -15.79
C SER A 86 -9.80 -4.35 -15.19
N GLU A 87 -9.83 -5.53 -14.59
CA GLU A 87 -11.03 -6.14 -13.99
C GLU A 87 -11.13 -5.87 -12.48
N LEU A 88 -10.03 -5.40 -11.85
CA LEU A 88 -10.00 -5.15 -10.41
C LEU A 88 -11.09 -4.17 -9.93
N PRO A 89 -11.41 -3.06 -10.65
CA PRO A 89 -12.47 -2.15 -10.20
C PRO A 89 -13.85 -2.82 -10.13
N ALA A 90 -14.21 -3.63 -11.15
CA ALA A 90 -15.47 -4.34 -11.18
C ALA A 90 -15.56 -5.40 -10.08
N ALA A 91 -14.51 -6.20 -9.93
CA ALA A 91 -14.42 -7.22 -8.88
C ALA A 91 -14.40 -6.62 -7.46
N HIS A 92 -13.76 -5.45 -7.27
CA HIS A 92 -13.82 -4.72 -6.00
C HIS A 92 -15.25 -4.25 -5.68
N ALA A 93 -16.00 -3.79 -6.67
CA ALA A 93 -17.39 -3.34 -6.46
C ALA A 93 -18.29 -4.46 -5.90
N GLU A 94 -18.04 -5.72 -6.26
CA GLU A 94 -18.78 -6.88 -5.74
C GLU A 94 -18.59 -7.08 -4.23
N ILE A 95 -17.40 -6.78 -3.71
CA ILE A 95 -17.03 -7.00 -2.30
C ILE A 95 -17.04 -5.71 -1.47
N ALA A 96 -17.19 -4.54 -2.08
CA ALA A 96 -17.03 -3.25 -1.41
C ALA A 96 -17.93 -3.07 -0.18
N GLN A 97 -19.12 -3.67 -0.18
CA GLN A 97 -20.06 -3.63 0.94
C GLN A 97 -19.57 -4.39 2.20
N HIS A 98 -18.63 -5.34 2.04
CA HIS A 98 -18.06 -6.12 3.14
C HIS A 98 -16.78 -5.50 3.70
N ILE A 99 -16.19 -4.53 2.99
CA ILE A 99 -14.98 -3.84 3.41
C ILE A 99 -15.35 -2.69 4.34
N HIS A 100 -14.67 -2.59 5.49
CA HIS A 100 -14.90 -1.49 6.41
C HIS A 100 -14.64 -0.14 5.74
N PRO A 101 -15.53 0.87 5.89
CA PRO A 101 -15.42 2.14 5.17
C PRO A 101 -14.09 2.88 5.36
N SER A 102 -13.45 2.76 6.54
CA SER A 102 -12.15 3.38 6.81
C SER A 102 -10.98 2.76 6.03
N LEU A 103 -11.20 1.61 5.38
CA LEU A 103 -10.22 0.95 4.52
C LEU A 103 -10.40 1.29 3.03
N ASN A 104 -11.41 2.08 2.65
CA ASN A 104 -11.63 2.54 1.27
C ASN A 104 -11.34 4.05 1.16
N GLU A 105 -10.12 4.39 0.81
CA GLU A 105 -9.65 5.78 0.70
C GLU A 105 -9.73 6.28 -0.74
N LYS A 106 -10.17 7.54 -0.91
CA LYS A 106 -10.26 8.16 -2.24
C LYS A 106 -8.93 8.69 -2.74
N SER A 107 -7.99 9.02 -1.85
CA SER A 107 -6.72 9.64 -2.20
C SER A 107 -5.60 9.17 -1.28
N PHE A 108 -4.52 8.69 -1.87
CA PHE A 108 -3.31 8.33 -1.14
C PHE A 108 -2.73 9.54 -0.38
N TRP A 109 -2.54 10.66 -1.06
CA TRP A 109 -1.99 11.87 -0.43
C TRP A 109 -2.95 12.48 0.60
N GLY A 110 -4.25 12.42 0.33
CA GLY A 110 -5.27 12.85 1.31
C GLY A 110 -5.23 12.01 2.58
N TYR A 111 -5.11 10.68 2.44
CA TYR A 111 -4.93 9.78 3.56
C TYR A 111 -3.65 10.09 4.33
N MET A 112 -2.50 10.20 3.65
CA MET A 112 -1.21 10.51 4.28
C MET A 112 -1.27 11.81 5.08
N PHE A 113 -1.79 12.87 4.48
CA PHE A 113 -1.94 14.16 5.16
C PHE A 113 -2.87 14.07 6.36
N ARG A 114 -4.05 13.48 6.18
CA ARG A 114 -5.04 13.33 7.26
C ARG A 114 -4.47 12.54 8.45
N VAL A 115 -3.90 11.37 8.20
CA VAL A 115 -3.48 10.46 9.27
C VAL A 115 -2.16 10.86 9.89
N TYR A 116 -1.16 11.21 9.09
CA TYR A 116 0.21 11.43 9.56
C TYR A 116 0.53 12.91 9.86
N VAL A 117 -0.26 13.85 9.38
CA VAL A 117 -0.08 15.27 9.73
C VAL A 117 -1.19 15.72 10.71
N LEU A 118 -2.47 15.67 10.29
CA LEU A 118 -3.55 16.12 11.17
C LEU A 118 -3.73 15.19 12.38
N GLY A 119 -3.52 13.89 12.23
CA GLY A 119 -3.60 12.92 13.32
C GLY A 119 -2.54 13.09 14.42
N LEU A 120 -1.50 13.90 14.20
CA LEU A 120 -0.55 14.31 15.26
C LEU A 120 -1.19 15.31 16.24
N PHE A 121 -2.09 16.16 15.73
CA PHE A 121 -2.70 17.23 16.50
C PHE A 121 -4.08 16.86 17.04
N ASP A 122 -4.80 15.94 16.33
CA ASP A 122 -6.17 15.55 16.70
C ASP A 122 -6.41 14.08 16.36
N SER A 123 -6.76 13.30 17.38
CA SER A 123 -7.02 11.85 17.25
C SER A 123 -8.18 11.51 16.31
N ARG A 124 -9.12 12.43 16.05
CA ARG A 124 -10.24 12.23 15.11
C ARG A 124 -9.80 11.99 13.67
N TYR A 125 -8.58 12.39 13.31
CA TYR A 125 -7.99 12.20 11.98
C TYR A 125 -7.23 10.88 11.84
N ARG A 126 -7.05 10.14 12.93
CA ARG A 126 -6.41 8.81 12.90
C ARG A 126 -7.34 7.79 12.23
N THR A 127 -6.76 6.70 11.78
CA THR A 127 -7.52 5.59 11.23
C THR A 127 -7.82 4.56 12.33
N ASP A 128 -8.93 3.84 12.18
CA ASP A 128 -9.26 2.72 13.04
C ASP A 128 -8.29 1.56 12.79
N ASP A 129 -7.97 0.82 13.84
CA ASP A 129 -7.18 -0.40 13.77
C ASP A 129 -8.12 -1.61 13.77
N MET A 130 -8.23 -2.26 12.62
CA MET A 130 -9.17 -3.37 12.41
C MET A 130 -8.80 -4.60 13.25
N ARG A 131 -7.50 -4.88 13.36
CA ARG A 131 -7.03 -5.99 14.19
C ARG A 131 -7.33 -5.77 15.67
N ALA A 132 -7.06 -4.59 16.19
CA ALA A 132 -7.36 -4.23 17.56
C ALA A 132 -8.88 -4.29 17.85
N ALA A 133 -9.71 -3.84 16.90
CA ALA A 133 -11.16 -3.93 17.01
C ALA A 133 -11.67 -5.38 17.07
N ARG A 134 -11.13 -6.27 16.22
CA ARG A 134 -11.46 -7.71 16.27
C ARG A 134 -11.07 -8.33 17.59
N MET A 135 -9.83 -8.15 18.03
CA MET A 135 -9.34 -8.71 19.30
C MET A 135 -10.17 -8.23 20.50
N ALA A 136 -10.60 -6.96 20.50
CA ALA A 136 -11.46 -6.45 21.55
C ALA A 136 -12.86 -7.11 21.54
N SER A 137 -13.44 -7.35 20.36
CA SER A 137 -14.74 -8.02 20.23
C SER A 137 -14.69 -9.49 20.69
N GLU A 138 -13.63 -10.21 20.33
CA GLU A 138 -13.40 -11.59 20.75
C GLU A 138 -13.23 -11.71 22.27
N ALA A 139 -12.48 -10.79 22.88
CA ALA A 139 -12.29 -10.75 24.33
C ALA A 139 -13.60 -10.49 25.11
N VAL A 140 -14.55 -9.77 24.49
CA VAL A 140 -15.90 -9.56 25.08
C VAL A 140 -16.76 -10.81 24.92
N ALA A 141 -16.70 -11.49 23.79
CA ALA A 141 -17.47 -12.71 23.52
C ALA A 141 -17.02 -13.93 24.36
N ALA A 142 -15.78 -13.91 24.83
CA ALA A 142 -15.21 -14.98 25.67
C ALA A 142 -15.54 -14.87 27.16
N LYS A 143 -16.27 -13.82 27.57
CA LYS A 143 -16.73 -13.60 28.98
C LYS A 143 -18.17 -14.00 29.17
#